data_82666b8e832c8a90ced61d8e863b1097
#
_entry.id   82666b8e832c8a90ced61d8e863b1097
#
_cell.length_a   1.000
_cell.length_b   1.000
_cell.length_c   1.000
_cell.angle_alpha   90.00
_cell.angle_beta   90.00
_cell.angle_gamma   90.00
#
_symmetry.space_group_name_H-M   'P 1'
#
loop_
_entity.id
_entity.type
_entity.pdbx_description
1 polymer ?
#
loop_
_entity_poly.entity_id
_entity_poly.type
_entity_poly.pdbx_seq_one_letter_code
_entity_poly.pdbx_strand_id
1 'polypeptide(L)'
;MDLLHNIYTGFTIALTWQNLLCCTVGVLFGQLIGVLPGIGAPTAIALLLPLTFSFNPTSAIIMFAGIYYGVAYGGTITSILINVPGESSSVMTCVDGYAMAQKGRAGAALSIAAIGSSAARRAPMSIVPRSAKARRAVPHCIANETRLEVTMH
;
A
#
# COMPACT_ATOMS: atom_id res chain seq x y z
N MET A 1 32.73 -9.19 -14.30
CA MET A 1 32.66 -7.75 -13.89
C MET A 1 31.41 -7.04 -14.37
N ASP A 2 30.64 -7.69 -15.24
CA ASP A 2 29.48 -7.07 -15.89
C ASP A 2 28.26 -6.85 -14.98
N LEU A 3 28.09 -7.67 -13.94
CA LEU A 3 26.94 -7.56 -13.02
C LEU A 3 26.95 -6.23 -12.25
N LEU A 4 28.09 -5.86 -11.69
CA LEU A 4 28.22 -4.61 -10.94
C LEU A 4 28.06 -3.38 -11.83
N HIS A 5 28.59 -3.45 -13.06
CA HIS A 5 28.45 -2.39 -14.05
C HIS A 5 26.97 -2.22 -14.47
N ASN A 6 26.26 -3.31 -14.70
CA ASN A 6 24.83 -3.28 -15.06
C ASN A 6 23.96 -2.74 -13.92
N ILE A 7 24.27 -3.10 -12.66
CA ILE A 7 23.59 -2.57 -11.49
C ILE A 7 23.83 -1.05 -11.37
N TYR A 8 25.07 -0.62 -11.53
CA TYR A 8 25.40 0.81 -11.47
C TYR A 8 24.67 1.61 -12.56
N THR A 9 24.69 1.11 -13.79
CA THR A 9 24.00 1.72 -14.92
C THR A 9 22.49 1.76 -14.69
N GLY A 10 21.89 0.69 -14.17
CA GLY A 10 20.47 0.66 -13.82
C GLY A 10 20.11 1.68 -12.74
N PHE A 11 20.98 1.86 -11.74
CA PHE A 11 20.77 2.82 -10.67
C PHE A 11 20.87 4.28 -11.14
N THR A 12 21.83 4.57 -12.04
CA THR A 12 21.97 5.91 -12.63
C THR A 12 20.77 6.27 -13.50
N ILE A 13 20.24 5.31 -14.27
CA ILE A 13 19.03 5.51 -15.08
C ILE A 13 17.81 5.73 -14.17
N ALA A 14 17.67 4.94 -13.11
CA ALA A 14 16.54 5.07 -12.18
C ALA A 14 16.52 6.41 -11.44
N LEU A 15 17.68 6.97 -11.11
CA LEU A 15 17.84 8.26 -10.43
C LEU A 15 17.74 9.47 -11.37
N THR A 16 17.51 9.27 -12.66
CA THR A 16 17.28 10.38 -13.59
C THR A 16 16.06 11.19 -13.15
N TRP A 17 16.15 12.51 -13.20
CA TRP A 17 15.08 13.44 -12.78
C TRP A 17 13.72 13.07 -13.36
N GLN A 18 13.67 12.68 -14.62
CA GLN A 18 12.45 12.28 -15.30
C GLN A 18 11.81 11.01 -14.67
N ASN A 19 12.63 10.01 -14.35
CA ASN A 19 12.15 8.78 -13.73
C ASN A 19 11.71 9.01 -12.28
N LEU A 20 12.37 9.91 -11.59
CA LEU A 20 11.99 10.31 -10.23
C LEU A 20 10.61 11.02 -10.22
N LEU A 21 10.36 11.89 -11.19
CA LEU A 21 9.05 12.51 -11.37
C LEU A 21 7.97 11.46 -11.71
N CYS A 22 8.25 10.53 -12.62
CA CYS A 22 7.32 9.44 -12.94
C CYS A 22 6.99 8.59 -11.72
N CYS A 23 8.00 8.27 -10.90
CA CYS A 23 7.80 7.54 -9.64
C CYS A 23 6.91 8.33 -8.67
N THR A 24 7.19 9.61 -8.47
CA THR A 24 6.43 10.46 -7.54
C THR A 24 4.97 10.60 -7.99
N VAL A 25 4.75 10.83 -9.27
CA VAL A 25 3.40 10.89 -9.86
C VAL A 25 2.69 9.54 -9.67
N GLY A 26 3.38 8.43 -9.92
CA GLY A 26 2.85 7.08 -9.70
C GLY A 26 2.43 6.85 -8.25
N VAL A 27 3.26 7.25 -7.28
CA VAL A 27 2.94 7.13 -5.85
C VAL A 27 1.72 7.97 -5.48
N LEU A 28 1.63 9.22 -5.94
CA LEU A 28 0.49 10.10 -5.64
C LEU A 28 -0.82 9.54 -6.20
N PHE A 29 -0.84 9.13 -7.47
CA PHE A 29 -2.02 8.50 -8.06
C PHE A 29 -2.36 7.17 -7.39
N GLY A 30 -1.36 6.35 -7.11
CA GLY A 30 -1.54 5.10 -6.39
C GLY A 30 -2.14 5.32 -5.01
N GLN A 31 -1.68 6.33 -4.27
CA GLN A 31 -2.21 6.66 -2.96
C GLN A 31 -3.66 7.13 -3.01
N LEU A 32 -4.03 7.97 -4.00
CA LEU A 32 -5.41 8.40 -4.21
C LEU A 32 -6.35 7.23 -4.50
N ILE A 33 -5.93 6.32 -5.38
CA ILE A 33 -6.71 5.12 -5.73
C ILE A 33 -6.78 4.17 -4.53
N GLY A 34 -5.67 4.00 -3.80
CA GLY A 34 -5.58 3.11 -2.64
C GLY A 34 -6.46 3.52 -1.45
N VAL A 35 -6.87 4.80 -1.38
CA VAL A 35 -7.84 5.27 -0.39
C VAL A 35 -9.26 4.75 -0.71
N LEU A 36 -9.54 4.35 -1.94
CA LEU A 36 -10.83 3.76 -2.31
C LEU A 36 -10.89 2.29 -1.85
N PRO A 37 -11.75 1.95 -0.89
CA PRO A 37 -11.84 0.58 -0.38
C PRO A 37 -12.29 -0.38 -1.49
N GLY A 38 -11.68 -1.56 -1.54
CA GLY A 38 -11.98 -2.59 -2.52
C GLY A 38 -11.21 -2.49 -3.85
N ILE A 39 -10.48 -1.41 -4.11
CA ILE A 39 -9.62 -1.27 -5.28
C ILE A 39 -8.19 -1.65 -4.87
N GLY A 40 -7.83 -2.91 -5.07
CA GLY A 40 -6.47 -3.40 -4.78
C GLY A 40 -5.43 -2.91 -5.79
N ALA A 41 -4.15 -3.13 -5.47
CA ALA A 41 -3.03 -2.75 -6.33
C ALA A 41 -3.11 -3.30 -7.77
N PRO A 42 -3.56 -4.53 -8.03
CA PRO A 42 -3.71 -5.04 -9.40
C PRO A 42 -4.71 -4.23 -10.24
N THR A 43 -5.83 -3.82 -9.65
CA THR A 43 -6.85 -3.01 -10.32
C THR A 43 -6.34 -1.61 -10.64
N ALA A 44 -5.59 -0.99 -9.71
CA ALA A 44 -4.97 0.31 -9.93
C ALA A 44 -3.95 0.27 -11.08
N ILE A 45 -3.13 -0.78 -11.14
CA ILE A 45 -2.17 -0.98 -12.23
C ILE A 45 -2.91 -1.17 -13.55
N ALA A 46 -3.95 -2.00 -13.60
CA ALA A 46 -4.74 -2.25 -14.79
C ALA A 46 -5.40 -0.97 -15.33
N LEU A 47 -5.91 -0.10 -14.43
CA LEU A 47 -6.52 1.17 -14.79
C LEU A 47 -5.51 2.15 -15.39
N LEU A 48 -4.28 2.17 -14.87
CA LEU A 48 -3.23 3.08 -15.30
C LEU A 48 -2.35 2.51 -16.43
N LEU A 49 -2.54 1.25 -16.80
CA LEU A 49 -1.80 0.61 -17.89
C LEU A 49 -1.87 1.40 -19.22
N PRO A 50 -3.04 1.89 -19.67
CA PRO A 50 -3.12 2.64 -20.92
C PRO A 50 -2.27 3.92 -20.92
N LEU A 51 -2.11 4.55 -19.75
CA LEU A 51 -1.32 5.77 -19.61
C LEU A 51 0.18 5.50 -19.85
N THR A 52 0.65 4.30 -19.52
CA THR A 52 2.07 3.95 -19.63
C THR A 52 2.56 3.73 -21.05
N PHE A 53 1.66 3.52 -22.02
CA PHE A 53 2.05 3.37 -23.43
C PHE A 53 2.72 4.62 -24.02
N SER A 54 2.50 5.78 -23.41
CA SER A 54 3.12 7.04 -23.83
C SER A 54 4.53 7.25 -23.27
N PHE A 55 4.99 6.39 -22.36
CA PHE A 55 6.28 6.52 -21.68
C PHE A 55 7.29 5.48 -22.17
N ASN A 56 8.58 5.75 -21.95
CA ASN A 56 9.61 4.75 -22.15
C ASN A 56 9.39 3.53 -21.24
N PRO A 57 9.69 2.30 -21.68
CA PRO A 57 9.44 1.08 -20.90
C PRO A 57 10.05 1.11 -19.48
N THR A 58 11.24 1.68 -19.35
CA THR A 58 11.92 1.82 -18.05
C THR A 58 11.14 2.75 -17.10
N SER A 59 10.69 3.91 -17.60
CA SER A 59 9.91 4.87 -16.83
C SER A 59 8.53 4.30 -16.46
N ALA A 60 7.93 3.50 -17.34
CA ALA A 60 6.66 2.81 -17.08
C ALA A 60 6.78 1.81 -15.93
N ILE A 61 7.82 0.99 -15.90
CA ILE A 61 8.07 0.03 -14.81
C ILE A 61 8.28 0.77 -13.48
N ILE A 62 9.04 1.86 -13.48
CA ILE A 62 9.28 2.68 -12.28
C ILE A 62 7.96 3.30 -11.79
N MET A 63 7.13 3.78 -12.70
CA MET A 63 5.81 4.31 -12.37
C MET A 63 4.89 3.24 -11.77
N PHE A 64 4.86 2.01 -12.32
CA PHE A 64 4.09 0.91 -11.75
C PHE A 64 4.53 0.52 -10.35
N ALA A 65 5.85 0.51 -10.11
CA ALA A 65 6.37 0.30 -8.76
C ALA A 65 5.88 1.40 -7.80
N GLY A 66 5.90 2.66 -8.24
CA GLY A 66 5.36 3.79 -7.49
C GLY A 66 3.87 3.63 -7.16
N ILE A 67 3.04 3.28 -8.15
CA ILE A 67 1.60 3.03 -7.99
C ILE A 67 1.37 1.91 -6.97
N TYR A 68 2.08 0.80 -7.07
CA TYR A 68 1.95 -0.32 -6.14
C TYR A 68 2.19 0.09 -4.68
N TYR A 69 3.27 0.83 -4.44
CA TYR A 69 3.59 1.35 -3.11
C TYR A 69 2.56 2.38 -2.62
N GLY A 70 2.11 3.25 -3.51
CA GLY A 70 1.08 4.24 -3.22
C GLY A 70 -0.23 3.60 -2.79
N VAL A 71 -0.71 2.61 -3.52
CA VAL A 71 -1.96 1.88 -3.22
C VAL A 71 -1.85 1.14 -1.88
N ALA A 72 -0.75 0.43 -1.64
CA ALA A 72 -0.53 -0.29 -0.39
C ALA A 72 -0.56 0.63 0.83
N TYR A 73 0.03 1.82 0.72
CA TYR A 73 -0.02 2.81 1.80
C TYR A 73 -1.40 3.48 1.92
N GLY A 74 -2.04 3.82 0.80
CA GLY A 74 -3.39 4.37 0.76
C GLY A 74 -4.41 3.44 1.43
N GLY A 75 -4.36 2.14 1.15
CA GLY A 75 -5.18 1.13 1.80
C GLY A 75 -4.95 1.02 3.31
N THR A 76 -3.74 1.28 3.78
CA THR A 76 -3.42 1.34 5.21
C THR A 76 -4.07 2.53 5.90
N ILE A 77 -4.15 3.68 5.22
CA ILE A 77 -4.80 4.89 5.76
C ILE A 77 -6.29 4.63 6.03
N THR A 78 -7.02 4.06 5.06
CA THR A 78 -8.44 3.72 5.23
C THR A 78 -8.66 2.69 6.31
N SER A 79 -7.79 1.69 6.40
CA SER A 79 -7.85 0.67 7.45
C SER A 79 -7.75 1.28 8.85
N ILE A 80 -6.90 2.27 9.05
CA ILE A 80 -6.71 2.93 10.35
C ILE A 80 -7.84 3.90 10.65
N LEU A 81 -8.31 4.69 9.67
CA LEU A 81 -9.26 5.77 9.92
C LEU A 81 -10.71 5.31 9.96
N ILE A 82 -11.11 4.44 9.03
CA ILE A 82 -12.52 4.03 8.85
C ILE A 82 -12.76 2.52 9.05
N ASN A 83 -11.74 1.78 9.46
CA ASN A 83 -11.84 0.33 9.71
C ASN A 83 -12.32 -0.47 8.48
N VAL A 84 -12.02 0.00 7.28
CA VAL A 84 -12.30 -0.71 6.03
C VAL A 84 -10.96 -1.03 5.37
N PRO A 85 -10.62 -2.31 5.19
CA PRO A 85 -9.35 -2.68 4.56
C PRO A 85 -9.39 -2.31 3.08
N GLY A 86 -8.47 -1.42 2.64
CA GLY A 86 -8.32 -1.07 1.23
C GLY A 86 -7.71 -2.21 0.41
N GLU A 87 -6.91 -3.04 1.04
CA GLU A 87 -6.24 -4.21 0.44
C GLU A 87 -6.18 -5.35 1.46
N SER A 88 -6.11 -6.60 0.96
CA SER A 88 -6.03 -7.80 1.80
C SER A 88 -4.86 -7.77 2.80
N SER A 89 -3.76 -7.12 2.46
CA SER A 89 -2.60 -6.95 3.33
C SER A 89 -2.86 -6.01 4.51
N SER A 90 -3.80 -5.08 4.37
CA SER A 90 -4.11 -4.06 5.38
C SER A 90 -5.15 -4.49 6.42
N VAL A 91 -5.73 -5.70 6.29
CA VAL A 91 -6.70 -6.26 7.27
C VAL A 91 -6.13 -6.32 8.67
N MET A 92 -4.86 -6.71 8.83
CA MET A 92 -4.21 -6.75 10.14
C MET A 92 -4.06 -5.35 10.75
N THR A 93 -3.90 -4.34 9.92
CA THR A 93 -3.80 -2.94 10.34
C THR A 93 -5.13 -2.39 10.86
N CYS A 94 -6.28 -2.90 10.38
CA CYS A 94 -7.59 -2.55 10.93
C CYS A 94 -7.70 -2.89 12.42
N VAL A 95 -7.14 -4.03 12.83
CA VAL A 95 -7.29 -4.55 14.20
C VAL A 95 -6.64 -3.64 15.24
N ASP A 96 -5.39 -3.28 15.01
CA ASP A 96 -4.61 -2.52 15.98
C ASP A 96 -4.66 -1.01 15.68
N GLY A 97 -4.60 -0.63 14.40
CA GLY A 97 -4.55 0.77 13.97
C GLY A 97 -5.85 1.53 14.26
N TYR A 98 -7.00 0.93 13.95
CA TYR A 98 -8.30 1.54 14.24
C TYR A 98 -8.56 1.70 15.74
N ALA A 99 -8.17 0.71 16.56
CA ALA A 99 -8.29 0.81 18.01
C ALA A 99 -7.44 1.97 18.59
N MET A 100 -6.29 2.28 17.98
CA MET A 100 -5.48 3.45 18.33
C MET A 100 -6.12 4.75 17.84
N ALA A 101 -6.72 4.75 16.65
CA ALA A 101 -7.40 5.91 16.09
C ALA A 101 -8.61 6.33 16.95
N GLN A 102 -9.40 5.38 17.43
CA GLN A 102 -10.53 5.65 18.34
C GLN A 102 -10.09 6.31 19.66
N LYS A 103 -8.87 6.06 20.11
CA LYS A 103 -8.29 6.70 21.30
C LYS A 103 -7.71 8.10 21.02
N GLY A 104 -7.99 8.69 19.86
CA GLY A 104 -7.49 9.99 19.45
C GLY A 104 -6.01 10.01 18.99
N ARG A 105 -5.38 8.83 18.79
CA ARG A 105 -3.96 8.68 18.43
C ARG A 105 -3.77 8.22 16.99
N ALA A 106 -4.63 8.66 16.07
CA ALA A 106 -4.61 8.29 14.66
C ALA A 106 -3.26 8.64 13.97
N GLY A 107 -2.70 9.82 14.27
CA GLY A 107 -1.42 10.24 13.70
C GLY A 107 -0.26 9.33 14.12
N ALA A 108 -0.23 8.88 15.38
CA ALA A 108 0.75 7.93 15.88
C ALA A 108 0.59 6.56 15.19
N ALA A 109 -0.65 6.08 14.98
CA ALA A 109 -0.92 4.84 14.28
C ALA A 109 -0.44 4.88 12.82
N LEU A 110 -0.69 5.98 12.11
CA LEU A 110 -0.22 6.19 10.73
C LEU A 110 1.30 6.24 10.61
N SER A 111 1.97 6.94 11.54
CA SER A 111 3.44 7.00 11.54
C SER A 111 4.09 5.65 11.85
N ILE A 112 3.55 4.89 12.80
CA ILE A 112 4.02 3.54 13.12
C ILE A 112 3.79 2.60 11.93
N ALA A 113 2.65 2.70 11.23
CA ALA A 113 2.37 1.90 10.04
C ALA A 113 3.36 2.21 8.91
N ALA A 114 3.68 3.50 8.68
CA ALA A 114 4.65 3.91 7.67
C ALA A 114 6.07 3.37 7.96
N ILE A 115 6.52 3.49 9.20
CA ILE A 115 7.85 2.98 9.62
C ILE A 115 7.83 1.46 9.70
N GLY A 116 6.77 0.87 10.25
CA GLY A 116 6.62 -0.57 10.40
C GLY A 116 6.59 -1.32 9.07
N SER A 117 5.94 -0.76 8.06
CA SER A 117 5.91 -1.36 6.71
C SER A 117 7.30 -1.43 6.07
N SER A 118 8.16 -0.49 6.35
CA SER A 118 9.55 -0.49 5.88
C SER A 118 10.46 -1.43 6.70
N ALA A 119 10.20 -1.59 8.00
CA ALA A 119 10.94 -2.46 8.90
C ALA A 119 10.51 -3.93 8.81
N ALA A 120 9.21 -4.20 8.64
CA ALA A 120 8.66 -5.56 8.58
C ALA A 120 9.19 -6.38 7.39
N ARG A 121 9.61 -5.75 6.32
CA ARG A 121 10.26 -6.43 5.18
C ARG A 121 11.61 -7.05 5.54
N ARG A 122 12.23 -6.63 6.64
CA ARG A 122 13.52 -7.15 7.12
C ARG A 122 13.36 -8.20 8.21
N ALA A 123 12.16 -8.35 8.78
CA ALA A 123 11.91 -9.31 9.83
C ALA A 123 11.54 -10.68 9.24
N PRO A 124 12.19 -11.77 9.67
CA PRO A 124 11.77 -13.11 9.28
C PRO A 124 10.35 -13.38 9.77
N MET A 125 9.55 -14.01 8.93
CA MET A 125 8.11 -14.27 9.10
C MET A 125 7.76 -15.09 10.38
N SER A 126 8.75 -15.54 11.13
CA SER A 126 8.63 -16.29 12.37
C SER A 126 8.28 -15.45 13.62
N ILE A 127 8.35 -14.10 13.51
CA ILE A 127 8.19 -13.20 14.67
C ILE A 127 6.75 -12.66 14.79
N VAL A 128 5.83 -13.05 13.90
CA VAL A 128 4.42 -12.63 14.06
C VAL A 128 3.79 -13.41 15.21
N PRO A 129 3.59 -12.78 16.38
CA PRO A 129 2.89 -13.47 17.47
C PRO A 129 1.47 -13.77 16.98
N ARG A 130 1.11 -15.04 16.96
CA ARG A 130 -0.27 -15.52 16.77
C ARG A 130 -1.10 -15.09 17.97
N SER A 131 -1.37 -13.82 18.09
CA SER A 131 -2.19 -13.32 19.19
C SER A 131 -3.63 -13.80 18.97
N ALA A 132 -4.16 -14.48 19.97
CA ALA A 132 -5.56 -14.91 19.98
C ALA A 132 -6.54 -13.72 19.84
N LYS A 133 -6.08 -12.51 20.09
CA LYS A 133 -6.80 -11.25 19.95
C LYS A 133 -7.03 -10.88 18.46
N ALA A 134 -6.07 -11.15 17.58
CA ALA A 134 -6.21 -10.95 16.14
C ALA A 134 -7.31 -11.85 15.54
N ARG A 135 -7.45 -13.08 16.01
CA ARG A 135 -8.50 -14.01 15.56
C ARG A 135 -9.92 -13.54 15.88
N ARG A 136 -10.11 -12.75 16.93
CA ARG A 136 -11.44 -12.25 17.35
C ARG A 136 -11.84 -10.96 16.63
N ALA A 137 -10.88 -10.21 16.11
CA ALA A 137 -11.13 -8.92 15.48
C ALA A 137 -11.32 -9.02 13.96
N VAL A 138 -10.76 -10.05 13.32
CA VAL A 138 -10.93 -10.30 11.88
C VAL A 138 -12.41 -10.44 11.46
N PRO A 139 -13.29 -11.16 12.19
CA PRO A 139 -14.70 -11.22 11.83
C PRO A 139 -15.41 -9.86 11.85
N HIS A 140 -15.00 -8.96 12.74
CA HIS A 140 -15.60 -7.63 12.84
C HIS A 140 -15.23 -6.71 11.65
N CYS A 141 -13.99 -6.80 11.16
CA CYS A 141 -13.54 -6.07 9.99
C CYS A 141 -14.28 -6.53 8.71
N ILE A 142 -14.37 -7.85 8.53
CA ILE A 142 -15.05 -8.45 7.37
C ILE A 142 -16.57 -8.20 7.41
N ALA A 143 -17.18 -8.28 8.59
CA ALA A 143 -18.62 -8.01 8.77
C ALA A 143 -18.99 -6.56 8.45
N ASN A 144 -18.08 -5.61 8.66
CA ASN A 144 -18.32 -4.21 8.30
C ASN A 144 -18.26 -3.98 6.79
N GLU A 145 -17.39 -4.69 6.09
CA GLU A 145 -17.27 -4.62 4.63
C GLU A 145 -18.54 -5.18 3.95
N THR A 146 -19.03 -6.35 4.38
CA THR A 146 -20.27 -6.93 3.86
C THR A 146 -21.50 -6.10 4.21
N ARG A 147 -21.52 -5.38 5.33
CA ARG A 147 -22.62 -4.48 5.69
C ARG A 147 -22.68 -3.25 4.79
N LEU A 148 -21.53 -2.71 4.39
CA LEU A 148 -21.48 -1.57 3.47
C LEU A 148 -21.92 -1.95 2.05
N GLU A 149 -21.58 -3.15 1.58
CA GLU A 149 -22.04 -3.64 0.28
C GLU A 149 -23.57 -3.85 0.24
N VAL A 150 -24.14 -4.39 1.32
CA VAL A 150 -25.59 -4.62 1.42
C VAL A 150 -26.39 -3.31 1.52
N THR A 151 -25.80 -2.23 2.03
CA THR A 151 -26.50 -0.94 2.18
C THR A 151 -26.44 -0.10 0.89
N MET A 152 -25.58 -0.44 -0.06
CA MET A 152 -25.48 0.24 -1.36
C MET A 152 -26.27 -0.44 -2.50
N HIS A 153 -27.01 -1.50 -2.21
CA HIS A 153 -27.98 -2.15 -3.07
C HIS A 153 -29.40 -1.92 -2.55
#